data_ca8b706ae805de71a76ed226da777838
#
_entry.id   ca8b706ae805de71a76ed226da777838
#
_cell.length_a   1.000
_cell.length_b   1.000
_cell.length_c   1.000
_cell.angle_alpha   90.00
_cell.angle_beta   90.00
_cell.angle_gamma   90.00
#
_symmetry.space_group_name_H-M   'P 1'
#
loop_
_entity.id
_entity.type
_entity.pdbx_description
1 polymer ?
#
loop_
_entity_poly.entity_id
_entity_poly.type
_entity_poly.pdbx_seq_one_letter_code
_entity_poly.pdbx_strand_id
1 'polypeptide(L)'
;MKTVLVTGGAGFIGSNLVRLILAEEPDTRVLTYDLLTYAGNLDNLRNCLEDPRHDFVRGDICDREAVTAVLGSGNISEIIHLAAESHVDRSILGPRGFAETNVLGTVVLLEAAREAGVERFVQVSTDEVYGSLDSDGSFSEESPLVPSSPYSASKAAADHFVEAFGRTFGMEVLITRCSNNYGPCQFPEKLIPLMIRNAMNDKPLPVYGDGLQVRDWIHVSDHSSALLAVLRGGRPGEVYNIGGGNERTNLEVVRSVLRLLGKPESLISHIDDRPGHDRRYAMNSSKIQAELGWQAGVKFEQGLEDTIQWYMDNAGWLDSVATGEYRDFYSAWYSGGRTAG
;
A
#
# COMPACT_ATOMS: atom_id res chain seq x y z
N MET A 1 -25.51 2.26 13.08
CA MET A 1 -24.27 1.55 12.69
C MET A 1 -23.66 2.33 11.55
N LYS A 2 -22.42 2.79 11.67
CA LYS A 2 -21.68 3.47 10.59
C LYS A 2 -21.23 2.47 9.55
N THR A 3 -21.13 2.91 8.29
CA THR A 3 -20.53 2.09 7.22
C THR A 3 -19.27 2.76 6.73
N VAL A 4 -18.14 2.05 6.76
CA VAL A 4 -16.86 2.45 6.19
C VAL A 4 -16.71 1.80 4.82
N LEU A 5 -16.52 2.59 3.78
CA LEU A 5 -16.11 2.12 2.47
C LEU A 5 -14.58 1.98 2.44
N VAL A 6 -14.08 0.79 2.14
CA VAL A 6 -12.65 0.53 1.92
C VAL A 6 -12.45 0.23 0.44
N THR A 7 -11.94 1.19 -0.33
CA THR A 7 -11.58 0.94 -1.72
C THR A 7 -10.20 0.26 -1.79
N GLY A 8 -10.01 -0.66 -2.74
CA GLY A 8 -8.80 -1.49 -2.76
C GLY A 8 -8.74 -2.51 -1.62
N GLY A 9 -9.90 -2.83 -1.02
CA GLY A 9 -9.97 -3.67 0.18
C GLY A 9 -9.68 -5.16 -0.06
N ALA A 10 -9.66 -5.64 -1.29
CA ALA A 10 -9.21 -7.00 -1.64
C ALA A 10 -7.69 -7.07 -1.88
N GLY A 11 -6.98 -5.94 -1.86
CA GLY A 11 -5.52 -5.86 -1.95
C GLY A 11 -4.83 -6.19 -0.63
N PHE A 12 -3.51 -6.03 -0.61
CA PHE A 12 -2.64 -6.33 0.54
C PHE A 12 -3.02 -5.54 1.80
N ILE A 13 -2.86 -4.21 1.76
CA ILE A 13 -3.12 -3.36 2.94
C ILE A 13 -4.61 -3.34 3.26
N GLY A 14 -5.46 -3.21 2.23
CA GLY A 14 -6.90 -3.12 2.39
C GLY A 14 -7.51 -4.33 3.10
N SER A 15 -7.11 -5.55 2.74
CA SER A 15 -7.64 -6.76 3.38
C SER A 15 -7.22 -6.91 4.85
N ASN A 16 -6.00 -6.46 5.21
CA ASN A 16 -5.57 -6.42 6.60
C ASN A 16 -6.35 -5.37 7.40
N LEU A 17 -6.61 -4.21 6.80
CA LEU A 17 -7.44 -3.16 7.41
C LEU A 17 -8.88 -3.61 7.59
N VAL A 18 -9.51 -4.24 6.59
CA VAL A 18 -10.88 -4.78 6.70
C VAL A 18 -10.99 -5.74 7.87
N ARG A 19 -10.03 -6.68 8.00
CA ARG A 19 -9.99 -7.61 9.15
C ARG A 19 -9.88 -6.89 10.49
N LEU A 20 -9.03 -5.85 10.56
CA LEU A 20 -8.85 -5.07 11.79
C LEU A 20 -10.14 -4.33 12.18
N ILE A 21 -10.78 -3.64 11.23
CA ILE A 21 -12.03 -2.91 11.51
C ILE A 21 -13.11 -3.85 12.03
N LEU A 22 -13.30 -5.01 11.38
CA LEU A 22 -14.28 -6.00 11.81
C LEU A 22 -13.97 -6.59 13.19
N ALA A 23 -12.69 -6.71 13.56
CA ALA A 23 -12.26 -7.22 14.85
C ALA A 23 -12.41 -6.19 15.98
N GLU A 24 -12.07 -4.93 15.75
CA GLU A 24 -11.99 -3.90 16.79
C GLU A 24 -13.25 -3.03 16.90
N GLU A 25 -14.06 -2.94 15.83
CA GLU A 25 -15.24 -2.09 15.80
C GLU A 25 -16.55 -2.87 15.60
N PRO A 26 -17.15 -3.43 16.67
CA PRO A 26 -18.34 -4.29 16.57
C PRO A 26 -19.57 -3.56 16.00
N ASP A 27 -19.66 -2.25 16.12
CA ASP A 27 -20.78 -1.45 15.66
C ASP A 27 -20.55 -0.81 14.25
N THR A 28 -19.47 -1.23 13.56
CA THR A 28 -19.11 -0.72 12.23
C THR A 28 -19.37 -1.79 11.17
N ARG A 29 -20.01 -1.37 10.06
CA ARG A 29 -20.08 -2.16 8.82
C ARG A 29 -18.92 -1.77 7.91
N VAL A 30 -18.43 -2.72 7.14
CA VAL A 30 -17.39 -2.49 6.14
C VAL A 30 -17.93 -2.87 4.77
N LEU A 31 -17.87 -1.95 3.82
CA LEU A 31 -18.10 -2.23 2.42
C LEU A 31 -16.75 -2.18 1.69
N THR A 32 -16.31 -3.31 1.16
CA THR A 32 -15.13 -3.39 0.31
C THR A 32 -15.52 -3.11 -1.14
N TYR A 33 -14.83 -2.17 -1.79
CA TYR A 33 -14.98 -1.86 -3.21
C TYR A 33 -13.65 -2.06 -3.92
N ASP A 34 -13.57 -3.01 -4.84
CA ASP A 34 -12.33 -3.40 -5.50
C ASP A 34 -12.58 -3.89 -6.92
N LEU A 35 -11.72 -3.52 -7.86
CA LEU A 35 -11.83 -3.95 -9.26
C LEU A 35 -11.38 -5.40 -9.45
N LEU A 36 -10.62 -5.96 -8.50
CA LEU A 36 -9.96 -7.26 -8.61
C LEU A 36 -9.01 -7.31 -9.81
N THR A 37 -8.11 -6.34 -9.90
CA THR A 37 -6.98 -6.38 -10.85
C THR A 37 -5.96 -7.42 -10.40
N TYR A 38 -4.78 -7.45 -10.99
CA TYR A 38 -3.76 -8.46 -10.70
C TYR A 38 -3.35 -8.59 -9.22
N ALA A 39 -3.45 -7.51 -8.43
CA ALA A 39 -3.09 -7.48 -7.01
C ALA A 39 -4.30 -7.61 -6.07
N GLY A 40 -5.53 -7.50 -6.58
CA GLY A 40 -6.76 -7.72 -5.83
C GLY A 40 -7.16 -9.20 -5.85
N ASN A 41 -7.36 -9.79 -4.66
CA ASN A 41 -7.72 -11.21 -4.54
C ASN A 41 -8.76 -11.41 -3.42
N LEU A 42 -9.91 -12.02 -3.76
CA LEU A 42 -10.97 -12.32 -2.79
C LEU A 42 -10.51 -13.31 -1.70
N ASP A 43 -9.53 -14.16 -1.98
CA ASP A 43 -8.96 -15.04 -0.96
C ASP A 43 -8.33 -14.25 0.21
N ASN A 44 -7.91 -13.01 -0.03
CA ASN A 44 -7.44 -12.12 1.02
C ASN A 44 -8.54 -11.73 2.00
N LEU A 45 -9.80 -11.82 1.60
CA LEU A 45 -10.98 -11.49 2.42
C LEU A 45 -11.75 -12.72 2.91
N ARG A 46 -11.27 -13.96 2.64
CA ARG A 46 -12.00 -15.21 2.91
C ARG A 46 -12.65 -15.22 4.29
N ASN A 47 -11.92 -14.85 5.34
CA ASN A 47 -12.43 -14.83 6.71
C ASN A 47 -13.38 -13.66 7.02
N CYS A 48 -13.47 -12.67 6.12
CA CYS A 48 -14.35 -11.51 6.27
C CYS A 48 -15.68 -11.71 5.53
N LEU A 49 -15.69 -12.52 4.45
CA LEU A 49 -16.86 -12.70 3.59
C LEU A 49 -18.06 -13.32 4.30
N GLU A 50 -17.83 -14.04 5.42
CA GLU A 50 -18.89 -14.65 6.23
C GLU A 50 -19.39 -13.74 7.37
N ASP A 51 -18.70 -12.61 7.64
CA ASP A 51 -19.14 -11.66 8.66
C ASP A 51 -20.35 -10.85 8.15
N PRO A 52 -21.50 -10.87 8.85
CA PRO A 52 -22.72 -10.18 8.40
C PRO A 52 -22.57 -8.65 8.35
N ARG A 53 -21.47 -8.10 8.86
CA ARG A 53 -21.12 -6.67 8.81
C ARG A 53 -20.25 -6.33 7.61
N HIS A 54 -19.82 -7.31 6.82
CA HIS A 54 -18.97 -7.13 5.65
C HIS A 54 -19.74 -7.39 4.36
N ASP A 55 -19.63 -6.46 3.43
CA ASP A 55 -20.12 -6.61 2.07
C ASP A 55 -18.97 -6.35 1.08
N PHE A 56 -19.02 -7.02 -0.07
CA PHE A 56 -18.07 -6.83 -1.16
C PHE A 56 -18.80 -6.41 -2.45
N VAL A 57 -18.30 -5.36 -3.07
CA VAL A 57 -18.74 -4.90 -4.40
C VAL A 57 -17.55 -4.83 -5.33
N ARG A 58 -17.64 -5.52 -6.47
CA ARG A 58 -16.64 -5.38 -7.54
C ARG A 58 -16.94 -4.14 -8.36
N GLY A 59 -15.94 -3.24 -8.52
CA GLY A 59 -16.09 -2.06 -9.36
C GLY A 59 -14.82 -1.25 -9.51
N ASP A 60 -14.80 -0.39 -10.52
CA ASP A 60 -13.72 0.52 -10.84
C ASP A 60 -13.98 1.89 -10.21
N ILE A 61 -12.99 2.46 -9.52
CA ILE A 61 -13.09 3.83 -8.98
C ILE A 61 -13.15 4.89 -10.07
N CYS A 62 -12.74 4.57 -11.30
CA CYS A 62 -12.87 5.44 -12.46
C CYS A 62 -14.29 5.45 -13.05
N ASP A 63 -15.13 4.47 -12.71
CA ASP A 63 -16.53 4.41 -13.14
C ASP A 63 -17.43 5.23 -12.23
N ARG A 64 -17.73 6.48 -12.66
CA ARG A 64 -18.55 7.41 -11.88
C ARG A 64 -19.94 6.86 -11.55
N GLU A 65 -20.58 6.16 -12.49
CA GLU A 65 -21.95 5.64 -12.30
C GLU A 65 -21.94 4.54 -11.24
N ALA A 66 -20.99 3.60 -11.32
CA ALA A 66 -20.81 2.54 -10.34
C ALA A 66 -20.47 3.08 -8.95
N VAL A 67 -19.53 4.03 -8.84
CA VAL A 67 -19.15 4.67 -7.58
C VAL A 67 -20.36 5.42 -6.96
N THR A 68 -21.10 6.20 -7.76
CA THR A 68 -22.29 6.93 -7.29
C THR A 68 -23.37 5.97 -6.80
N ALA A 69 -23.61 4.88 -7.51
CA ALA A 69 -24.59 3.86 -7.10
C ALA A 69 -24.24 3.21 -5.76
N VAL A 70 -22.95 2.90 -5.55
CA VAL A 70 -22.45 2.30 -4.29
C VAL A 70 -22.61 3.29 -3.14
N LEU A 71 -22.18 4.53 -3.30
CA LEU A 71 -22.30 5.55 -2.25
C LEU A 71 -23.76 5.88 -1.91
N GLY A 72 -24.64 5.87 -2.91
CA GLY A 72 -26.07 6.11 -2.70
C GLY A 72 -26.85 4.97 -2.03
N SER A 73 -26.36 3.73 -2.13
CA SER A 73 -27.07 2.53 -1.63
C SER A 73 -26.68 2.12 -0.20
N GLY A 74 -25.49 2.51 0.28
CA GLY A 74 -24.85 1.87 1.43
C GLY A 74 -24.91 2.66 2.74
N ASN A 75 -25.50 3.85 2.78
CA ASN A 75 -25.44 4.75 3.95
C ASN A 75 -23.98 4.94 4.45
N ILE A 76 -23.07 5.13 3.48
CA ILE A 76 -21.64 5.20 3.73
C ILE A 76 -21.31 6.55 4.37
N SER A 77 -20.78 6.52 5.58
CA SER A 77 -20.40 7.72 6.32
C SER A 77 -18.91 8.06 6.17
N GLU A 78 -18.06 7.05 5.94
CA GLU A 78 -16.62 7.24 5.95
C GLU A 78 -15.96 6.43 4.82
N ILE A 79 -14.90 6.96 4.24
CA ILE A 79 -14.12 6.30 3.17
C ILE A 79 -12.65 6.21 3.59
N ILE A 80 -12.05 5.02 3.44
CA ILE A 80 -10.60 4.85 3.40
C ILE A 80 -10.23 4.42 1.99
N HIS A 81 -9.51 5.30 1.29
CA HIS A 81 -9.18 5.12 -0.12
C HIS A 81 -7.78 4.53 -0.29
N LEU A 82 -7.74 3.21 -0.59
CA LEU A 82 -6.50 2.46 -0.88
C LEU A 82 -6.41 1.98 -2.33
N ALA A 83 -7.51 2.03 -3.11
CA ALA A 83 -7.47 1.59 -4.51
C ALA A 83 -6.48 2.44 -5.31
N ALA A 84 -5.47 1.78 -5.88
CA ALA A 84 -4.42 2.43 -6.66
C ALA A 84 -3.63 1.40 -7.48
N GLU A 85 -3.08 1.84 -8.61
CA GLU A 85 -1.91 1.19 -9.20
C GLU A 85 -0.69 1.52 -8.34
N SER A 86 0.11 0.51 -7.92
CA SER A 86 1.11 0.69 -6.85
C SER A 86 2.50 0.13 -7.16
N HIS A 87 2.73 -0.42 -8.35
CA HIS A 87 4.03 -1.00 -8.69
C HIS A 87 4.89 -0.03 -9.49
N VAL A 88 5.98 0.47 -8.89
CA VAL A 88 6.85 1.48 -9.51
C VAL A 88 7.37 1.03 -10.88
N ASP A 89 7.87 -0.21 -11.00
CA ASP A 89 8.42 -0.72 -12.26
C ASP A 89 7.35 -0.76 -13.38
N ARG A 90 6.10 -1.11 -13.04
CA ARG A 90 4.97 -1.04 -13.98
C ARG A 90 4.67 0.41 -14.39
N SER A 91 4.85 1.37 -13.48
CA SER A 91 4.63 2.79 -13.80
C SER A 91 5.62 3.33 -14.83
N ILE A 92 6.84 2.78 -14.85
CA ILE A 92 7.87 3.14 -15.85
C ILE A 92 7.47 2.64 -17.23
N LEU A 93 6.86 1.44 -17.30
CA LEU A 93 6.42 0.84 -18.57
C LEU A 93 5.11 1.43 -19.09
N GLY A 94 4.17 1.78 -18.20
CA GLY A 94 2.84 2.24 -18.56
C GLY A 94 2.32 3.36 -17.64
N PRO A 95 2.89 4.58 -17.69
CA PRO A 95 2.56 5.66 -16.74
C PRO A 95 1.11 6.13 -16.85
N ARG A 96 0.47 5.97 -18.01
CA ARG A 96 -0.90 6.42 -18.25
C ARG A 96 -1.90 5.76 -17.30
N GLY A 97 -1.84 4.44 -17.11
CA GLY A 97 -2.75 3.73 -16.21
C GLY A 97 -2.66 4.24 -14.76
N PHE A 98 -1.48 4.67 -14.33
CA PHE A 98 -1.29 5.29 -13.01
C PHE A 98 -1.96 6.66 -12.90
N ALA A 99 -1.92 7.47 -13.94
CA ALA A 99 -2.66 8.74 -13.97
C ALA A 99 -4.18 8.52 -14.01
N GLU A 100 -4.65 7.56 -14.80
CA GLU A 100 -6.07 7.22 -14.88
C GLU A 100 -6.59 6.71 -13.53
N THR A 101 -5.97 5.69 -12.94
CA THR A 101 -6.45 5.11 -11.68
C THR A 101 -6.20 6.02 -10.49
N ASN A 102 -4.94 6.45 -10.28
CA ASN A 102 -4.57 7.12 -9.03
C ASN A 102 -5.02 8.58 -8.98
N VAL A 103 -5.09 9.26 -10.12
CA VAL A 103 -5.49 10.67 -10.15
C VAL A 103 -6.96 10.80 -10.52
N LEU A 104 -7.34 10.36 -11.72
CA LEU A 104 -8.71 10.52 -12.19
C LEU A 104 -9.70 9.71 -11.33
N GLY A 105 -9.37 8.45 -11.00
CA GLY A 105 -10.20 7.63 -10.11
C GLY A 105 -10.38 8.27 -8.72
N THR A 106 -9.34 8.87 -8.15
CA THR A 106 -9.46 9.64 -6.89
C THR A 106 -10.39 10.83 -7.04
N VAL A 107 -10.32 11.58 -8.15
CA VAL A 107 -11.23 12.72 -8.40
C VAL A 107 -12.67 12.25 -8.52
N VAL A 108 -12.93 11.18 -9.28
CA VAL A 108 -14.27 10.59 -9.41
C VAL A 108 -14.84 10.19 -8.05
N LEU A 109 -14.03 9.54 -7.22
CA LEU A 109 -14.45 9.12 -5.88
C LEU A 109 -14.72 10.32 -4.96
N LEU A 110 -13.89 11.37 -5.01
CA LEU A 110 -14.08 12.61 -4.23
C LEU A 110 -15.36 13.35 -4.63
N GLU A 111 -15.64 13.47 -5.94
CA GLU A 111 -16.88 14.10 -6.43
C GLU A 111 -18.12 13.36 -5.93
N ALA A 112 -18.12 12.04 -6.11
CA ALA A 112 -19.24 11.20 -5.68
C ALA A 112 -19.39 11.17 -4.15
N ALA A 113 -18.30 11.15 -3.38
CA ALA A 113 -18.32 11.22 -1.93
C ALA A 113 -18.92 12.54 -1.42
N ARG A 114 -18.57 13.66 -2.06
CA ARG A 114 -19.14 14.96 -1.76
C ARG A 114 -20.64 15.00 -2.05
N GLU A 115 -21.06 14.51 -3.21
CA GLU A 115 -22.47 14.47 -3.61
C GLU A 115 -23.30 13.58 -2.68
N ALA A 116 -22.74 12.49 -2.19
CA ALA A 116 -23.37 11.57 -1.24
C ALA A 116 -23.35 12.08 0.22
N GLY A 117 -22.64 13.17 0.51
CA GLY A 117 -22.53 13.70 1.86
C GLY A 117 -21.69 12.83 2.81
N VAL A 118 -20.66 12.16 2.28
CA VAL A 118 -19.71 11.39 3.10
C VAL A 118 -19.06 12.28 4.15
N GLU A 119 -19.09 11.86 5.41
CA GLU A 119 -18.63 12.65 6.54
C GLU A 119 -17.11 12.79 6.57
N ARG A 120 -16.36 11.71 6.24
CA ARG A 120 -14.90 11.68 6.33
C ARG A 120 -14.25 10.86 5.22
N PHE A 121 -13.19 11.41 4.64
CA PHE A 121 -12.42 10.77 3.56
C PHE A 121 -10.94 10.69 3.96
N VAL A 122 -10.40 9.48 4.05
CA VAL A 122 -8.98 9.23 4.32
C VAL A 122 -8.30 8.73 3.06
N GLN A 123 -7.37 9.51 2.51
CA GLN A 123 -6.49 9.14 1.42
C GLN A 123 -5.29 8.38 1.95
N VAL A 124 -5.06 7.18 1.44
CA VAL A 124 -3.83 6.43 1.74
C VAL A 124 -2.80 6.69 0.64
N SER A 125 -1.74 7.40 1.00
CA SER A 125 -0.62 7.78 0.13
C SER A 125 0.67 7.07 0.55
N THR A 126 1.81 7.55 0.11
CA THR A 126 3.12 6.92 0.24
C THR A 126 4.19 7.96 0.57
N ASP A 127 5.27 7.55 1.23
CA ASP A 127 6.48 8.33 1.44
C ASP A 127 7.22 8.68 0.13
N GLU A 128 7.00 7.89 -0.92
CA GLU A 128 7.63 8.11 -2.23
C GLU A 128 7.24 9.45 -2.87
N VAL A 129 6.15 10.10 -2.39
CA VAL A 129 5.77 11.44 -2.85
C VAL A 129 6.77 12.53 -2.47
N TYR A 130 7.56 12.31 -1.42
CA TYR A 130 8.58 13.25 -0.95
C TYR A 130 9.85 13.23 -1.80
N GLY A 131 10.10 12.15 -2.54
CA GLY A 131 11.35 11.94 -3.27
C GLY A 131 12.43 11.30 -2.41
N SER A 132 13.70 11.48 -2.76
CA SER A 132 14.84 10.84 -2.12
C SER A 132 15.50 11.72 -1.07
N LEU A 133 15.85 11.14 0.07
CA LEU A 133 16.76 11.75 1.06
C LEU A 133 18.22 11.40 0.73
N ASP A 134 19.12 12.29 1.16
CA ASP A 134 20.55 12.02 1.28
C ASP A 134 20.84 11.11 2.49
N SER A 135 22.04 11.18 3.05
CA SER A 135 22.48 10.31 4.16
C SER A 135 21.69 10.54 5.45
N ASP A 136 21.21 11.75 5.69
CA ASP A 136 20.65 12.18 6.97
C ASP A 136 19.22 12.73 6.84
N GLY A 137 18.56 12.91 8.00
CA GLY A 137 17.22 13.48 8.10
C GLY A 137 16.09 12.48 7.90
N SER A 138 14.87 12.98 8.01
CA SER A 138 13.63 12.24 7.77
C SER A 138 12.56 13.19 7.23
N PHE A 139 11.64 12.68 6.44
CA PHE A 139 10.50 13.44 5.94
C PHE A 139 9.49 13.71 7.05
N SER A 140 9.11 14.97 7.18
CA SER A 140 7.94 15.41 7.95
C SER A 140 6.77 15.69 7.01
N GLU A 141 5.59 15.93 7.56
CA GLU A 141 4.40 16.27 6.80
C GLU A 141 4.52 17.61 6.05
N GLU A 142 5.46 18.48 6.49
CA GLU A 142 5.76 19.77 5.85
C GLU A 142 6.83 19.67 4.75
N SER A 143 7.44 18.49 4.59
CA SER A 143 8.45 18.28 3.54
C SER A 143 7.82 18.47 2.15
N PRO A 144 8.54 19.13 1.20
CA PRO A 144 8.03 19.32 -0.15
C PRO A 144 7.83 17.99 -0.87
N LEU A 145 6.82 17.94 -1.75
CA LEU A 145 6.60 16.78 -2.62
C LEU A 145 7.48 16.91 -3.86
N VAL A 146 8.43 15.98 -4.03
CA VAL A 146 9.40 15.94 -5.14
C VAL A 146 9.47 14.52 -5.71
N PRO A 147 8.34 13.99 -6.24
CA PRO A 147 8.27 12.62 -6.70
C PRO A 147 9.21 12.34 -7.86
N SER A 148 9.87 11.17 -7.86
CA SER A 148 10.89 10.77 -8.84
C SER A 148 10.40 9.72 -9.85
N SER A 149 9.22 9.14 -9.65
CA SER A 149 8.64 8.10 -10.51
C SER A 149 7.23 8.47 -10.98
N PRO A 150 6.72 7.88 -12.09
CA PRO A 150 5.32 8.10 -12.49
C PRO A 150 4.31 7.65 -11.43
N TYR A 151 4.61 6.58 -10.68
CA TYR A 151 3.79 6.17 -9.53
C TYR A 151 3.74 7.26 -8.46
N SER A 152 4.90 7.69 -7.95
CA SER A 152 4.94 8.70 -6.88
C SER A 152 4.36 10.04 -7.33
N ALA A 153 4.57 10.43 -8.61
CA ALA A 153 3.94 11.62 -9.19
C ALA A 153 2.41 11.52 -9.21
N SER A 154 1.86 10.35 -9.56
CA SER A 154 0.41 10.13 -9.55
C SER A 154 -0.18 10.19 -8.15
N LYS A 155 0.53 9.66 -7.13
CA LYS A 155 0.10 9.73 -5.73
C LYS A 155 0.18 11.15 -5.18
N ALA A 156 1.24 11.91 -5.49
CA ALA A 156 1.35 13.32 -5.13
C ALA A 156 0.23 14.17 -5.75
N ALA A 157 -0.10 13.91 -7.02
CA ALA A 157 -1.22 14.57 -7.67
C ALA A 157 -2.57 14.25 -6.99
N ALA A 158 -2.80 12.99 -6.63
CA ALA A 158 -3.99 12.59 -5.87
C ALA A 158 -4.07 13.31 -4.51
N ASP A 159 -2.96 13.39 -3.75
CA ASP A 159 -2.89 14.13 -2.48
C ASP A 159 -3.31 15.59 -2.67
N HIS A 160 -2.82 16.27 -3.71
CA HIS A 160 -3.20 17.65 -4.00
C HIS A 160 -4.68 17.81 -4.35
N PHE A 161 -5.29 16.87 -5.06
CA PHE A 161 -6.75 16.89 -5.30
C PHE A 161 -7.52 16.73 -3.99
N VAL A 162 -7.12 15.80 -3.12
CA VAL A 162 -7.76 15.61 -1.81
C VAL A 162 -7.67 16.89 -0.97
N GLU A 163 -6.50 17.52 -0.87
CA GLU A 163 -6.34 18.81 -0.18
C GLU A 163 -7.22 19.90 -0.80
N ALA A 164 -7.25 19.97 -2.13
CA ALA A 164 -8.08 20.98 -2.84
C ALA A 164 -9.57 20.79 -2.55
N PHE A 165 -10.07 19.56 -2.48
CA PHE A 165 -11.47 19.27 -2.13
C PHE A 165 -11.77 19.66 -0.70
N GLY A 166 -10.88 19.43 0.25
CA GLY A 166 -11.02 19.91 1.61
C GLY A 166 -11.11 21.44 1.67
N ARG A 167 -10.18 22.15 1.04
CA ARG A 167 -10.11 23.62 1.06
C ARG A 167 -11.26 24.29 0.28
N THR A 168 -11.63 23.72 -0.88
CA THR A 168 -12.62 24.35 -1.78
C THR A 168 -14.05 24.04 -1.39
N PHE A 169 -14.31 22.81 -0.97
CA PHE A 169 -15.67 22.32 -0.73
C PHE A 169 -15.97 22.03 0.74
N GLY A 170 -15.00 22.19 1.64
CA GLY A 170 -15.16 21.95 3.07
C GLY A 170 -15.35 20.48 3.44
N MET A 171 -14.87 19.53 2.60
CA MET A 171 -14.90 18.11 2.94
C MET A 171 -13.94 17.81 4.09
N GLU A 172 -14.32 16.92 5.01
CA GLU A 172 -13.39 16.38 6.01
C GLU A 172 -12.46 15.36 5.37
N VAL A 173 -11.36 15.85 4.83
CA VAL A 173 -10.33 15.01 4.20
C VAL A 173 -9.11 14.85 5.10
N LEU A 174 -8.49 13.69 5.06
CA LEU A 174 -7.20 13.40 5.71
C LEU A 174 -6.31 12.66 4.72
N ILE A 175 -5.01 12.84 4.85
CA ILE A 175 -4.03 12.13 4.04
C ILE A 175 -3.09 11.38 4.98
N THR A 176 -2.80 10.12 4.67
CA THR A 176 -1.73 9.36 5.33
C THR A 176 -0.63 9.06 4.32
N ARG A 177 0.62 9.23 4.70
CA ARG A 177 1.79 8.85 3.91
C ARG A 177 2.57 7.79 4.66
N CYS A 178 2.60 6.58 4.12
CA CYS A 178 3.21 5.45 4.81
C CYS A 178 4.55 5.06 4.20
N SER A 179 5.42 4.50 5.05
CA SER A 179 6.66 3.84 4.65
C SER A 179 6.40 2.46 4.03
N ASN A 180 7.46 1.74 3.67
CA ASN A 180 7.36 0.46 2.97
C ASN A 180 6.67 -0.61 3.83
N ASN A 181 5.50 -1.04 3.41
CA ASN A 181 4.72 -2.07 4.09
C ASN A 181 5.23 -3.48 3.76
N TYR A 182 5.15 -4.38 4.74
CA TYR A 182 5.35 -5.82 4.56
C TYR A 182 4.39 -6.61 5.46
N GLY A 183 4.11 -7.87 5.12
CA GLY A 183 3.23 -8.71 5.91
C GLY A 183 2.37 -9.68 5.07
N PRO A 184 1.40 -10.34 5.70
CA PRO A 184 0.45 -11.26 5.07
C PRO A 184 -0.32 -10.67 3.88
N CYS A 185 -0.56 -11.47 2.85
CA CYS A 185 -1.29 -11.10 1.63
C CYS A 185 -0.59 -10.09 0.70
N GLN A 186 0.69 -9.77 0.91
CA GLN A 186 1.42 -8.90 -0.02
C GLN A 186 1.73 -9.63 -1.32
N PHE A 187 1.38 -9.00 -2.46
CA PHE A 187 1.57 -9.60 -3.78
C PHE A 187 3.06 -9.81 -4.10
N PRO A 188 3.46 -10.97 -4.68
CA PRO A 188 4.86 -11.41 -4.80
C PRO A 188 5.70 -10.67 -5.86
N GLU A 189 5.29 -9.48 -6.29
CA GLU A 189 6.11 -8.56 -7.09
C GLU A 189 6.92 -7.56 -6.23
N LYS A 190 6.56 -7.42 -4.95
CA LYS A 190 7.27 -6.53 -4.01
C LYS A 190 8.46 -7.25 -3.38
N LEU A 191 9.46 -6.48 -2.90
CA LEU A 191 10.75 -7.00 -2.47
C LEU A 191 10.63 -8.21 -1.52
N ILE A 192 10.02 -8.04 -0.36
CA ILE A 192 9.98 -9.09 0.67
C ILE A 192 9.29 -10.37 0.17
N PRO A 193 8.04 -10.34 -0.35
CA PRO A 193 7.40 -11.57 -0.80
C PRO A 193 8.06 -12.20 -2.03
N LEU A 194 8.67 -11.39 -2.91
CA LEU A 194 9.47 -11.90 -4.02
C LEU A 194 10.68 -12.69 -3.54
N MET A 195 11.43 -12.13 -2.57
CA MET A 195 12.61 -12.79 -2.00
C MET A 195 12.23 -14.07 -1.26
N ILE A 196 11.15 -14.05 -0.47
CA ILE A 196 10.64 -15.25 0.22
C ILE A 196 10.30 -16.32 -0.80
N ARG A 197 9.50 -16.02 -1.82
CA ARG A 197 9.07 -16.96 -2.85
C ARG A 197 10.26 -17.57 -3.61
N ASN A 198 11.20 -16.73 -4.03
CA ASN A 198 12.37 -17.19 -4.76
C ASN A 198 13.25 -18.05 -3.87
N ALA A 199 13.52 -17.65 -2.62
CA ALA A 199 14.34 -18.43 -1.69
C ALA A 199 13.70 -19.79 -1.35
N MET A 200 12.38 -19.86 -1.14
CA MET A 200 11.65 -21.12 -0.92
C MET A 200 11.82 -22.10 -2.09
N ASN A 201 12.01 -21.59 -3.31
CA ASN A 201 12.16 -22.38 -4.54
C ASN A 201 13.61 -22.48 -5.04
N ASP A 202 14.61 -22.13 -4.24
CA ASP A 202 16.04 -22.11 -4.58
C ASP A 202 16.34 -21.33 -5.89
N LYS A 203 15.57 -20.26 -6.16
CA LYS A 203 15.74 -19.38 -7.31
C LYS A 203 16.60 -18.16 -6.97
N PRO A 204 17.26 -17.53 -7.98
CA PRO A 204 17.99 -16.30 -7.76
C PRO A 204 17.11 -15.18 -7.15
N LEU A 205 17.69 -14.44 -6.20
CA LEU A 205 17.08 -13.27 -5.56
C LEU A 205 17.60 -12.00 -6.24
N PRO A 206 16.80 -11.36 -7.14
CA PRO A 206 17.25 -10.19 -7.87
C PRO A 206 17.36 -8.98 -6.95
N VAL A 207 18.56 -8.40 -6.86
CA VAL A 207 18.84 -7.18 -6.09
C VAL A 207 19.27 -6.08 -7.04
N TYR A 208 18.55 -4.95 -7.05
CA TYR A 208 18.84 -3.80 -7.88
C TYR A 208 20.16 -3.12 -7.48
N GLY A 209 21.03 -2.87 -8.46
CA GLY A 209 22.29 -2.15 -8.27
C GLY A 209 23.15 -2.77 -7.17
N ASP A 210 23.60 -1.94 -6.23
CA ASP A 210 24.40 -2.35 -5.07
C ASP A 210 23.57 -2.91 -3.89
N GLY A 211 22.24 -2.77 -3.94
CA GLY A 211 21.32 -3.17 -2.87
C GLY A 211 21.38 -2.29 -1.61
N LEU A 212 22.05 -1.15 -1.68
CA LEU A 212 22.23 -0.23 -0.54
C LEU A 212 21.16 0.87 -0.46
N GLN A 213 20.10 0.78 -1.26
CA GLN A 213 18.95 1.65 -1.09
C GLN A 213 18.30 1.36 0.26
N VAL A 214 18.07 2.42 1.04
CA VAL A 214 17.50 2.34 2.39
C VAL A 214 16.00 2.59 2.34
N ARG A 215 15.24 1.76 3.04
CA ARG A 215 13.80 1.90 3.22
C ARG A 215 13.43 1.79 4.70
N ASP A 216 12.47 2.58 5.12
CA ASP A 216 11.80 2.39 6.39
C ASP A 216 10.70 1.33 6.22
N TRP A 217 10.67 0.32 7.08
CA TRP A 217 9.79 -0.83 6.98
C TRP A 217 8.75 -0.84 8.09
N ILE A 218 7.48 -0.94 7.71
CA ILE A 218 6.36 -1.05 8.65
C ILE A 218 5.57 -2.33 8.41
N HIS A 219 5.27 -3.06 9.49
CA HIS A 219 4.37 -4.21 9.38
C HIS A 219 2.95 -3.77 9.07
N VAL A 220 2.24 -4.50 8.22
CA VAL A 220 0.91 -4.11 7.75
C VAL A 220 -0.14 -4.00 8.86
N SER A 221 0.01 -4.72 9.97
CA SER A 221 -0.87 -4.57 11.14
C SER A 221 -0.72 -3.21 11.80
N ASP A 222 0.53 -2.72 11.94
CA ASP A 222 0.79 -1.37 12.48
C ASP A 222 0.24 -0.30 11.54
N HIS A 223 0.44 -0.44 10.23
CA HIS A 223 -0.16 0.50 9.28
C HIS A 223 -1.68 0.48 9.35
N SER A 224 -2.31 -0.70 9.41
CA SER A 224 -3.77 -0.82 9.55
C SER A 224 -4.28 -0.14 10.82
N SER A 225 -3.59 -0.31 11.96
CA SER A 225 -3.95 0.35 13.21
C SER A 225 -3.77 1.87 13.15
N ALA A 226 -2.74 2.36 12.44
CA ALA A 226 -2.56 3.79 12.19
C ALA A 226 -3.70 4.38 11.36
N LEU A 227 -4.11 3.68 10.29
CA LEU A 227 -5.22 4.11 9.44
C LEU A 227 -6.52 4.21 10.25
N LEU A 228 -6.78 3.25 11.14
CA LEU A 228 -7.93 3.29 12.02
C LEU A 228 -7.84 4.44 13.04
N ALA A 229 -6.67 4.68 13.63
CA ALA A 229 -6.44 5.81 14.52
C ALA A 229 -6.66 7.15 13.82
N VAL A 230 -6.18 7.31 12.57
CA VAL A 230 -6.40 8.52 11.76
C VAL A 230 -7.87 8.67 11.40
N LEU A 231 -8.56 7.59 11.01
CA LEU A 231 -10.00 7.64 10.73
C LEU A 231 -10.79 8.12 11.95
N ARG A 232 -10.43 7.71 13.16
CA ARG A 232 -11.18 8.02 14.40
C ARG A 232 -10.78 9.34 15.04
N GLY A 233 -9.51 9.68 15.07
CA GLY A 233 -8.99 10.81 15.80
C GLY A 233 -8.29 11.89 14.98
N GLY A 234 -8.03 11.64 13.70
CA GLY A 234 -7.32 12.58 12.83
C GLY A 234 -8.09 13.90 12.65
N ARG A 235 -7.35 15.01 12.61
CA ARG A 235 -7.93 16.35 12.39
C ARG A 235 -8.16 16.58 10.90
N PRO A 236 -9.36 17.03 10.49
CA PRO A 236 -9.67 17.33 9.09
C PRO A 236 -8.65 18.29 8.46
N GLY A 237 -8.25 18.01 7.23
CA GLY A 237 -7.28 18.78 6.46
C GLY A 237 -5.82 18.44 6.76
N GLU A 238 -5.55 17.55 7.71
CA GLU A 238 -4.18 17.21 8.10
C GLU A 238 -3.61 16.02 7.33
N VAL A 239 -2.29 16.04 7.22
CA VAL A 239 -1.47 14.91 6.74
C VAL A 239 -0.83 14.22 7.94
N TYR A 240 -0.75 12.90 7.92
CA TYR A 240 -0.07 12.09 8.94
C TYR A 240 0.93 11.13 8.30
N ASN A 241 2.20 11.27 8.66
CA ASN A 241 3.24 10.32 8.30
C ASN A 241 3.15 9.06 9.18
N ILE A 242 3.24 7.91 8.54
CA ILE A 242 3.16 6.59 9.20
C ILE A 242 4.42 5.81 8.85
N GLY A 243 5.41 5.82 9.72
CA GLY A 243 6.68 5.13 9.57
C GLY A 243 6.86 4.03 10.61
N GLY A 244 7.61 2.99 10.25
CA GLY A 244 7.94 1.90 11.15
C GLY A 244 9.13 2.17 12.06
N GLY A 245 9.95 3.19 11.73
CA GLY A 245 11.21 3.47 12.42
C GLY A 245 12.25 2.35 12.25
N ASN A 246 12.14 1.58 11.18
CA ASN A 246 12.97 0.40 10.90
C ASN A 246 13.72 0.56 9.57
N GLU A 247 14.65 1.52 9.51
CA GLU A 247 15.47 1.71 8.32
C GLU A 247 16.41 0.51 8.08
N ARG A 248 16.35 -0.06 6.88
CA ARG A 248 17.22 -1.16 6.44
C ARG A 248 17.58 -0.96 4.98
N THR A 249 18.78 -1.35 4.60
CA THR A 249 19.12 -1.51 3.19
C THR A 249 18.36 -2.72 2.59
N ASN A 250 18.10 -2.66 1.29
CA ASN A 250 17.48 -3.79 0.59
C ASN A 250 18.30 -5.08 0.77
N LEU A 251 19.63 -4.97 0.76
CA LEU A 251 20.52 -6.12 0.94
C LEU A 251 20.43 -6.73 2.35
N GLU A 252 20.29 -5.91 3.40
CA GLU A 252 20.05 -6.39 4.77
C GLU A 252 18.74 -7.16 4.89
N VAL A 253 17.68 -6.65 4.24
CA VAL A 253 16.38 -7.35 4.19
C VAL A 253 16.50 -8.69 3.49
N VAL A 254 17.14 -8.73 2.32
CA VAL A 254 17.36 -9.98 1.56
C VAL A 254 18.15 -11.00 2.36
N ARG A 255 19.25 -10.59 3.02
CA ARG A 255 20.02 -11.45 3.90
C ARG A 255 19.23 -11.97 5.09
N SER A 256 18.36 -11.14 5.65
CA SER A 256 17.48 -11.57 6.75
C SER A 256 16.48 -12.64 6.30
N VAL A 257 15.90 -12.52 5.10
CA VAL A 257 15.03 -13.55 4.51
C VAL A 257 15.82 -14.87 4.31
N LEU A 258 17.02 -14.81 3.72
CA LEU A 258 17.84 -16.00 3.50
C LEU A 258 18.22 -16.69 4.82
N ARG A 259 18.63 -15.92 5.81
CA ARG A 259 18.98 -16.45 7.15
C ARG A 259 17.79 -17.17 7.80
N LEU A 260 16.59 -16.56 7.79
CA LEU A 260 15.39 -17.13 8.40
C LEU A 260 14.92 -18.40 7.68
N LEU A 261 15.12 -18.48 6.36
CA LEU A 261 14.80 -19.66 5.55
C LEU A 261 15.93 -20.71 5.50
N GLY A 262 17.09 -20.46 6.15
CA GLY A 262 18.24 -21.36 6.09
C GLY A 262 18.84 -21.52 4.70
N LYS A 263 18.78 -20.47 3.86
CA LYS A 263 19.24 -20.48 2.47
C LYS A 263 20.58 -19.74 2.33
N PRO A 264 21.45 -20.15 1.35
CA PRO A 264 22.75 -19.55 1.16
C PRO A 264 22.70 -18.18 0.48
N GLU A 265 23.62 -17.28 0.82
CA GLU A 265 23.76 -15.96 0.17
C GLU A 265 24.12 -16.05 -1.33
N SER A 266 24.60 -17.20 -1.80
CA SER A 266 24.87 -17.42 -3.23
C SER A 266 23.63 -17.34 -4.12
N LEU A 267 22.42 -17.31 -3.54
CA LEU A 267 21.18 -17.03 -4.27
C LEU A 267 21.02 -15.54 -4.62
N ILE A 268 21.75 -14.62 -3.97
CA ILE A 268 21.70 -13.19 -4.30
C ILE A 268 22.28 -12.98 -5.70
N SER A 269 21.50 -12.29 -6.55
CA SER A 269 21.89 -11.95 -7.92
C SER A 269 21.70 -10.46 -8.14
N HIS A 270 22.80 -9.72 -8.28
CA HIS A 270 22.72 -8.29 -8.59
C HIS A 270 22.29 -8.10 -10.05
N ILE A 271 21.35 -7.18 -10.25
CA ILE A 271 20.83 -6.79 -11.56
C ILE A 271 20.98 -5.27 -11.75
N ASP A 272 20.85 -4.81 -13.00
CA ASP A 272 20.91 -3.38 -13.30
C ASP A 272 19.89 -2.59 -12.47
N ASP A 273 20.28 -1.40 -12.00
CA ASP A 273 19.38 -0.55 -11.24
C ASP A 273 18.26 0.03 -12.12
N ARG A 274 17.13 0.36 -11.52
CA ARG A 274 16.01 0.94 -12.25
C ARG A 274 16.14 2.48 -12.37
N PRO A 275 15.63 3.10 -13.43
CA PRO A 275 15.53 4.55 -13.51
C PRO A 275 14.72 5.14 -12.35
N GLY A 276 15.17 6.29 -11.83
CA GLY A 276 14.47 6.98 -10.74
C GLY A 276 14.43 6.21 -9.42
N HIS A 277 15.44 5.36 -9.15
CA HIS A 277 15.50 4.61 -7.92
C HIS A 277 16.04 5.45 -6.78
N ASP A 278 15.16 5.96 -5.94
CA ASP A 278 15.51 6.78 -4.79
C ASP A 278 16.44 6.04 -3.82
N ARG A 279 17.41 6.80 -3.28
CA ARG A 279 18.45 6.20 -2.45
C ARG A 279 17.98 5.89 -1.04
N ARG A 280 17.20 6.79 -0.42
CA ARG A 280 16.79 6.61 0.98
C ARG A 280 15.42 7.23 1.24
N TYR A 281 14.62 6.51 2.00
CA TYR A 281 13.41 7.00 2.64
C TYR A 281 13.51 6.80 4.15
N ALA A 282 13.15 7.83 4.91
CA ALA A 282 13.00 7.78 6.35
C ALA A 282 11.84 8.70 6.76
N MET A 283 10.97 8.21 7.63
CA MET A 283 9.76 8.91 8.00
C MET A 283 9.79 9.40 9.44
N ASN A 284 9.41 10.65 9.65
CA ASN A 284 9.14 11.18 10.97
C ASN A 284 7.66 11.03 11.30
N SER A 285 7.32 10.15 12.23
CA SER A 285 5.96 9.87 12.69
C SER A 285 5.62 10.54 14.04
N SER A 286 6.37 11.55 14.45
CA SER A 286 6.15 12.21 15.74
C SER A 286 4.80 12.91 15.85
N LYS A 287 4.25 13.41 14.74
CA LYS A 287 2.92 14.05 14.70
C LYS A 287 1.80 13.07 15.04
N ILE A 288 1.72 11.93 14.38
CA ILE A 288 0.69 10.93 14.68
C ILE A 288 0.84 10.41 16.11
N GLN A 289 2.07 10.25 16.60
CA GLN A 289 2.32 9.87 17.98
C GLN A 289 1.82 10.93 18.97
N ALA A 290 2.13 12.20 18.75
CA ALA A 290 1.75 13.29 19.63
C ALA A 290 0.23 13.56 19.64
N GLU A 291 -0.42 13.49 18.48
CA GLU A 291 -1.83 13.85 18.33
C GLU A 291 -2.78 12.68 18.55
N LEU A 292 -2.40 11.47 18.15
CA LEU A 292 -3.27 10.29 18.19
C LEU A 292 -2.77 9.20 19.14
N GLY A 293 -1.60 9.36 19.76
CA GLY A 293 -1.00 8.37 20.66
C GLY A 293 -0.56 7.08 19.97
N TRP A 294 -0.54 7.06 18.63
CA TRP A 294 -0.17 5.88 17.87
C TRP A 294 1.35 5.80 17.66
N GLN A 295 1.88 4.60 17.78
CA GLN A 295 3.26 4.26 17.38
C GLN A 295 3.33 2.83 16.85
N ALA A 296 4.27 2.55 15.95
CA ALA A 296 4.52 1.20 15.46
C ALA A 296 4.98 0.29 16.61
N GLY A 297 4.39 -0.89 16.73
CA GLY A 297 4.66 -1.85 17.83
C GLY A 297 5.43 -3.09 17.38
N VAL A 298 5.38 -3.44 16.09
CA VAL A 298 5.98 -4.66 15.56
C VAL A 298 7.46 -4.41 15.23
N LYS A 299 8.36 -5.13 15.91
CA LYS A 299 9.79 -5.12 15.57
C LYS A 299 10.01 -5.81 14.22
N PHE A 300 10.89 -5.26 13.40
CA PHE A 300 11.11 -5.77 12.03
C PHE A 300 11.48 -7.25 12.00
N GLU A 301 12.35 -7.71 12.88
CA GLU A 301 12.81 -9.10 12.91
C GLU A 301 11.64 -10.06 13.19
N GLN A 302 10.79 -9.75 14.17
CA GLN A 302 9.63 -10.56 14.52
C GLN A 302 8.58 -10.52 13.40
N GLY A 303 8.25 -9.32 12.89
CA GLY A 303 7.28 -9.20 11.80
C GLY A 303 7.73 -9.89 10.51
N LEU A 304 9.04 -9.91 10.24
CA LEU A 304 9.58 -10.63 9.08
C LEU A 304 9.48 -12.16 9.27
N GLU A 305 9.78 -12.67 10.47
CA GLU A 305 9.61 -14.08 10.81
C GLU A 305 8.14 -14.51 10.67
N ASP A 306 7.21 -13.76 11.26
CA ASP A 306 5.76 -14.00 11.17
C ASP A 306 5.28 -13.94 9.70
N THR A 307 5.82 -13.00 8.92
CA THR A 307 5.51 -12.87 7.48
C THR A 307 5.99 -14.10 6.70
N ILE A 308 7.23 -14.55 6.92
CA ILE A 308 7.77 -15.76 6.28
C ILE A 308 6.92 -16.98 6.65
N GLN A 309 6.60 -17.14 7.94
CA GLN A 309 5.76 -18.24 8.40
C GLN A 309 4.40 -18.23 7.71
N TRP A 310 3.77 -17.04 7.59
CA TRP A 310 2.52 -16.92 6.87
C TRP A 310 2.61 -17.41 5.42
N TYR A 311 3.68 -17.04 4.67
CA TYR A 311 3.86 -17.50 3.30
C TYR A 311 4.09 -19.02 3.21
N MET A 312 4.79 -19.60 4.19
CA MET A 312 4.99 -21.06 4.26
C MET A 312 3.67 -21.79 4.49
N ASP A 313 2.83 -21.28 5.40
CA ASP A 313 1.52 -21.87 5.75
C ASP A 313 0.49 -21.64 4.62
N ASN A 314 0.68 -20.64 3.76
CA ASN A 314 -0.22 -20.26 2.68
C ASN A 314 0.44 -20.41 1.29
N ALA A 315 1.24 -21.46 1.08
CA ALA A 315 1.92 -21.72 -0.21
C ALA A 315 0.92 -21.83 -1.38
N GLY A 316 -0.26 -22.43 -1.15
CA GLY A 316 -1.32 -22.50 -2.17
C GLY A 316 -1.86 -21.12 -2.59
N TRP A 317 -1.95 -20.17 -1.67
CA TRP A 317 -2.29 -18.78 -2.00
C TRP A 317 -1.17 -18.15 -2.85
N LEU A 318 0.09 -18.33 -2.47
CA LEU A 318 1.22 -17.80 -3.20
C LEU A 318 1.29 -18.32 -4.65
N ASP A 319 0.94 -19.59 -4.86
CA ASP A 319 0.85 -20.20 -6.19
C ASP A 319 -0.34 -19.66 -6.99
N SER A 320 -1.48 -19.42 -6.34
CA SER A 320 -2.69 -18.91 -6.99
C SER A 320 -2.54 -17.49 -7.55
N VAL A 321 -1.80 -16.62 -6.83
CA VAL A 321 -1.54 -15.24 -7.27
C VAL A 321 -0.41 -15.13 -8.29
N ALA A 322 0.43 -16.16 -8.41
CA ALA A 322 1.53 -16.23 -9.37
C ALA A 322 1.05 -16.72 -10.76
N THR A 323 -0.04 -16.14 -11.26
CA THR A 323 -0.69 -16.47 -12.55
C THR A 323 0.12 -16.00 -13.77
N GLY A 324 -0.47 -16.16 -14.98
CA GLY A 324 0.17 -15.82 -16.26
C GLY A 324 0.72 -14.40 -16.31
N GLU A 325 -0.11 -13.39 -16.00
CA GLU A 325 0.30 -11.98 -16.04
C GLU A 325 1.50 -11.67 -15.13
N TYR A 326 1.52 -12.24 -13.93
CA TYR A 326 2.68 -12.12 -13.05
C TYR A 326 3.93 -12.78 -13.65
N ARG A 327 3.79 -13.98 -14.22
CA ARG A 327 4.91 -14.70 -14.84
C ARG A 327 5.45 -13.97 -16.06
N ASP A 328 4.55 -13.42 -16.88
CA ASP A 328 4.91 -12.66 -18.07
C ASP A 328 5.66 -11.38 -17.67
N PHE A 329 5.15 -10.62 -16.69
CA PHE A 329 5.83 -9.46 -16.15
C PHE A 329 7.19 -9.84 -15.55
N TYR A 330 7.25 -10.87 -14.71
CA TYR A 330 8.48 -11.33 -14.08
C TYR A 330 9.56 -11.71 -15.12
N SER A 331 9.17 -12.47 -16.15
CA SER A 331 10.06 -12.88 -17.21
C SER A 331 10.56 -11.70 -18.03
N ALA A 332 9.68 -10.78 -18.40
CA ALA A 332 10.05 -9.57 -19.15
C ALA A 332 10.98 -8.65 -18.37
N TRP A 333 10.75 -8.53 -17.05
CA TRP A 333 11.45 -7.55 -16.22
C TRP A 333 12.78 -8.06 -15.65
N TYR A 334 12.83 -9.33 -15.22
CA TYR A 334 14.00 -9.89 -14.54
C TYR A 334 14.83 -10.85 -15.38
N SER A 335 14.29 -11.45 -16.46
CA SER A 335 15.00 -12.45 -17.27
C SER A 335 15.38 -11.94 -18.66
N GLY A 336 14.73 -10.91 -19.19
CA GLY A 336 15.06 -10.25 -20.44
C GLY A 336 15.85 -8.99 -20.16
N GLY A 337 17.05 -8.83 -20.77
CA GLY A 337 17.79 -7.58 -20.68
C GLY A 337 16.84 -6.41 -21.03
N ARG A 338 16.77 -5.41 -20.13
CA ARG A 338 15.88 -4.25 -20.28
C ARG A 338 16.14 -3.57 -21.62
N THR A 339 15.21 -3.68 -22.53
CA THR A 339 15.14 -2.79 -23.67
C THR A 339 14.18 -1.65 -23.29
N ALA A 340 14.73 -0.57 -22.70
CA ALA A 340 14.05 0.71 -22.74
C ALA A 340 14.00 1.13 -24.22
N GLY A 341 12.81 1.04 -24.82
CA GLY A 341 12.53 1.63 -26.12
C GLY A 341 12.26 3.13 -25.96
#